data_7770e0cc93eebab2101844dbc1d27778
#
_entry.id   7770e0cc93eebab2101844dbc1d27778
#
_cell.length_a   1.000
_cell.length_b   1.000
_cell.length_c   1.000
_cell.angle_alpha   90.00
_cell.angle_beta   90.00
_cell.angle_gamma   90.00
#
_symmetry.space_group_name_H-M   'P 1'
#
loop_
_entity.id
_entity.type
_entity.pdbx_description
1 polymer ?
#
loop_
_entity_poly.entity_id
_entity_poly.type
_entity_poly.pdbx_seq_one_letter_code
_entity_poly.pdbx_strand_id
1 'polypeptide(L)'
;MLLLVFPAVMGAQTLEKMNWFNEPSEWKIDGDRLTMSVTPKSDYWRVSHYGFTVDDAPFYYSEYGGEFETKVKISGDYKVRFDQAGMMIRIDHENYVKAGIEFVDGKFNLSTVVTHKTSDWSVIALDRPVESIWIKAVRRTDAIEIFYSYDDKEYFMMRNAWMEANRPVKIGMYAACPDGDGFNVTFSDFKVSHLPDKVRTEWLNNNAE
;
A
#
# COMPACT_ATOMS: atom_id res chain seq x y z
N MET A 1 45.42 -8.46 2.23
CA MET A 1 44.36 -8.56 3.26
C MET A 1 43.04 -8.50 2.52
N LEU A 2 42.40 -9.66 2.29
CA LEU A 2 41.20 -9.78 1.49
C LEU A 2 40.01 -9.45 2.41
N LEU A 3 39.35 -8.32 2.19
CA LEU A 3 38.08 -8.00 2.88
C LEU A 3 36.97 -8.88 2.29
N LEU A 4 36.57 -9.90 3.03
CA LEU A 4 35.36 -10.64 2.74
C LEU A 4 34.15 -9.75 3.09
N VAL A 5 33.54 -9.13 2.07
CA VAL A 5 32.24 -8.48 2.20
C VAL A 5 31.19 -9.59 2.21
N PHE A 6 30.69 -9.92 3.38
CA PHE A 6 29.50 -10.76 3.50
C PHE A 6 28.29 -9.94 3.01
N PRO A 7 27.50 -10.45 2.06
CA PRO A 7 26.22 -9.81 1.76
C PRO A 7 25.35 -9.91 3.02
N ALA A 8 24.90 -8.78 3.53
CA ALA A 8 23.90 -8.76 4.58
C ALA A 8 22.66 -9.50 4.04
N VAL A 9 22.40 -10.68 4.58
CA VAL A 9 21.13 -11.36 4.37
C VAL A 9 20.07 -10.47 5.07
N MET A 10 19.44 -9.60 4.30
CA MET A 10 18.27 -8.86 4.78
C MET A 10 17.20 -9.90 5.05
N GLY A 11 16.93 -10.15 6.33
CA GLY A 11 15.90 -11.08 6.75
C GLY A 11 14.57 -10.66 6.11
N ALA A 12 13.86 -11.61 5.51
CA ALA A 12 12.50 -11.38 5.04
C ALA A 12 11.69 -10.80 6.20
N GLN A 13 10.98 -9.71 5.95
CA GLN A 13 10.07 -9.13 6.93
C GLN A 13 8.99 -10.16 7.24
N THR A 14 8.96 -10.64 8.48
CA THR A 14 7.91 -11.54 8.92
C THR A 14 6.69 -10.71 9.27
N LEU A 15 5.53 -11.08 8.76
CA LEU A 15 4.25 -10.43 9.08
C LEU A 15 4.02 -10.36 10.60
N GLU A 16 4.46 -11.36 11.36
CA GLU A 16 4.32 -11.44 12.83
C GLU A 16 4.93 -10.26 13.61
N LYS A 17 5.79 -9.44 12.97
CA LYS A 17 6.44 -8.28 13.58
C LYS A 17 5.82 -6.94 13.19
N MET A 18 4.72 -6.96 12.49
CA MET A 18 3.99 -5.77 12.10
C MET A 18 2.99 -5.35 13.19
N ASN A 19 2.43 -4.15 13.06
CA ASN A 19 1.53 -3.55 14.03
C ASN A 19 0.19 -3.24 13.40
N TRP A 20 -0.88 -3.27 14.20
CA TRP A 20 -2.19 -2.78 13.80
C TRP A 20 -2.36 -1.29 14.11
N PHE A 21 -2.97 -0.59 13.17
CA PHE A 21 -3.74 0.63 13.39
C PHE A 21 -5.18 0.28 13.05
N ASN A 22 -6.10 0.46 14.01
CA ASN A 22 -7.50 -0.01 13.93
C ASN A 22 -7.58 -1.53 13.66
N GLU A 23 -7.14 -2.33 14.62
CA GLU A 23 -7.15 -3.80 14.51
C GLU A 23 -8.57 -4.32 14.26
N PRO A 24 -8.81 -5.16 13.24
CA PRO A 24 -10.12 -5.76 13.01
C PRO A 24 -10.42 -6.84 14.05
N SER A 25 -11.71 -7.14 14.26
CA SER A 25 -12.15 -8.13 15.25
C SER A 25 -11.69 -9.56 14.92
N GLU A 26 -11.50 -9.87 13.65
CA GLU A 26 -11.11 -11.20 13.17
C GLU A 26 -10.02 -11.09 12.12
N TRP A 27 -8.87 -11.71 12.40
CA TRP A 27 -7.77 -11.81 11.47
C TRP A 27 -6.87 -13.02 11.77
N LYS A 28 -6.09 -13.45 10.79
CA LYS A 28 -5.16 -14.56 10.94
C LYS A 28 -3.94 -14.36 10.04
N ILE A 29 -2.77 -14.71 10.58
CA ILE A 29 -1.55 -14.90 9.79
C ILE A 29 -1.31 -16.41 9.64
N ASP A 30 -0.98 -16.81 8.41
CA ASP A 30 -0.59 -18.17 8.05
C ASP A 30 0.59 -18.11 7.06
N GLY A 31 1.80 -18.24 7.58
CA GLY A 31 3.03 -18.01 6.83
C GLY A 31 3.18 -16.57 6.36
N ASP A 32 3.18 -16.37 5.05
CA ASP A 32 3.28 -15.05 4.39
C ASP A 32 1.90 -14.43 4.07
N ARG A 33 0.83 -15.01 4.59
CA ARG A 33 -0.54 -14.64 4.27
C ARG A 33 -1.24 -14.03 5.47
N LEU A 34 -1.80 -12.84 5.30
CA LEU A 34 -2.72 -12.19 6.22
C LEU A 34 -4.13 -12.27 5.66
N THR A 35 -5.06 -12.84 6.42
CA THR A 35 -6.50 -12.80 6.13
C THR A 35 -7.20 -12.03 7.22
N MET A 36 -8.15 -11.13 6.87
CA MET A 36 -8.94 -10.39 7.84
C MET A 36 -10.40 -10.24 7.38
N SER A 37 -11.31 -10.15 8.36
CA SER A 37 -12.67 -9.66 8.17
C SER A 37 -12.64 -8.13 8.29
N VAL A 38 -12.99 -7.43 7.22
CA VAL A 38 -12.88 -5.96 7.17
C VAL A 38 -13.97 -5.34 8.03
N THR A 39 -13.57 -4.39 8.88
CA THR A 39 -14.47 -3.67 9.79
C THR A 39 -15.59 -2.96 9.02
N PRO A 40 -16.86 -3.23 9.33
CA PRO A 40 -17.99 -2.55 8.72
C PRO A 40 -17.96 -1.03 8.95
N LYS A 41 -18.46 -0.26 7.98
CA LYS A 41 -18.62 1.20 8.07
C LYS A 41 -17.31 1.97 8.32
N SER A 42 -16.18 1.40 7.92
CA SER A 42 -14.84 1.96 8.11
C SER A 42 -14.25 2.52 6.81
N ASP A 43 -13.44 3.57 6.90
CA ASP A 43 -12.78 4.18 5.73
C ASP A 43 -11.49 4.94 6.12
N TYR A 44 -10.80 5.40 5.07
CA TYR A 44 -9.76 6.43 5.07
C TYR A 44 -10.13 7.50 4.06
N TRP A 45 -10.70 8.61 4.53
CA TRP A 45 -11.11 9.72 3.70
C TRP A 45 -11.00 11.06 4.43
N ARG A 46 -10.66 12.12 3.70
CA ARG A 46 -10.58 13.47 4.27
C ARG A 46 -11.22 14.49 3.34
N VAL A 47 -12.27 15.11 3.82
CA VAL A 47 -12.92 16.35 3.38
C VAL A 47 -13.51 16.33 1.97
N SER A 48 -12.69 16.09 0.93
CA SER A 48 -13.05 16.29 -0.48
C SER A 48 -14.40 15.67 -0.83
N HIS A 49 -15.23 16.43 -1.55
CA HIS A 49 -16.54 16.05 -2.04
C HIS A 49 -17.60 15.79 -0.95
N TYR A 50 -17.27 14.97 0.07
CA TYR A 50 -18.24 14.52 1.08
C TYR A 50 -18.27 15.37 2.35
N GLY A 51 -17.24 16.17 2.62
CA GLY A 51 -17.16 17.07 3.79
C GLY A 51 -16.81 16.40 5.12
N PHE A 52 -16.68 15.07 5.18
CA PHE A 52 -16.31 14.33 6.40
C PHE A 52 -14.84 13.91 6.42
N THR A 53 -14.40 13.49 7.59
CA THR A 53 -13.08 12.89 7.82
C THR A 53 -13.28 11.58 8.56
N VAL A 54 -12.74 10.49 8.03
CA VAL A 54 -12.74 9.14 8.62
C VAL A 54 -11.33 8.56 8.54
N ASP A 55 -10.90 7.86 9.60
CA ASP A 55 -9.56 7.31 9.75
C ASP A 55 -9.60 6.06 10.65
N ASP A 56 -10.53 5.14 10.40
CA ASP A 56 -10.90 4.05 11.31
C ASP A 56 -10.86 2.65 10.68
N ALA A 57 -10.46 2.53 9.42
CA ALA A 57 -10.33 1.23 8.76
C ALA A 57 -9.07 0.46 9.22
N PRO A 58 -9.05 -0.88 9.13
CA PRO A 58 -7.89 -1.69 9.45
C PRO A 58 -6.66 -1.38 8.60
N PHE A 59 -5.50 -1.26 9.27
CA PHE A 59 -4.20 -1.07 8.62
C PHE A 59 -3.11 -1.85 9.36
N TYR A 60 -2.53 -2.85 8.72
CA TYR A 60 -1.44 -3.66 9.26
C TYR A 60 -0.12 -3.21 8.65
N TYR A 61 0.81 -2.70 9.46
CA TYR A 61 1.96 -1.94 8.97
C TYR A 61 3.27 -2.21 9.71
N SER A 62 4.37 -1.85 9.03
CA SER A 62 5.69 -1.59 9.61
C SER A 62 6.17 -0.20 9.29
N GLU A 63 7.12 0.32 10.08
CA GLU A 63 7.73 1.62 9.85
C GLU A 63 9.01 1.49 9.02
N TYR A 64 9.16 2.37 8.03
CA TYR A 64 10.32 2.43 7.14
C TYR A 64 10.80 3.86 6.91
N GLY A 65 12.12 4.02 6.78
CA GLY A 65 12.76 5.25 6.34
C GLY A 65 13.46 5.09 4.99
N GLY A 66 13.81 6.20 4.36
CA GLY A 66 14.58 6.21 3.11
C GLY A 66 13.79 5.79 1.88
N GLU A 67 14.51 5.36 0.84
CA GLU A 67 13.95 4.88 -0.41
C GLU A 67 13.72 3.37 -0.37
N PHE A 68 12.62 2.92 -0.96
CA PHE A 68 12.23 1.51 -0.95
C PHE A 68 11.33 1.15 -2.13
N GLU A 69 11.28 -0.15 -2.41
CA GLU A 69 10.24 -0.80 -3.19
C GLU A 69 9.42 -1.69 -2.26
N THR A 70 8.11 -1.68 -2.41
CA THR A 70 7.20 -2.57 -1.68
C THR A 70 6.16 -3.14 -2.63
N LYS A 71 5.71 -4.38 -2.37
CA LYS A 71 4.66 -5.03 -3.13
C LYS A 71 3.81 -5.94 -2.26
N VAL A 72 2.59 -6.19 -2.70
CA VAL A 72 1.64 -7.12 -2.08
C VAL A 72 0.67 -7.66 -3.12
N LYS A 73 0.27 -8.91 -2.97
CA LYS A 73 -0.82 -9.55 -3.70
C LYS A 73 -2.10 -9.47 -2.88
N ILE A 74 -3.21 -9.12 -3.50
CA ILE A 74 -4.48 -8.86 -2.85
C ILE A 74 -5.57 -9.69 -3.51
N SER A 75 -6.41 -10.36 -2.70
CA SER A 75 -7.65 -10.99 -3.13
C SER A 75 -8.74 -10.74 -2.10
N GLY A 76 -9.98 -10.51 -2.53
CA GLY A 76 -11.06 -10.17 -1.61
C GLY A 76 -12.45 -10.44 -2.17
N ASP A 77 -13.38 -10.65 -1.26
CA ASP A 77 -14.82 -10.90 -1.51
C ASP A 77 -15.62 -9.60 -1.60
N TYR A 78 -15.17 -8.65 -2.41
CA TYR A 78 -15.81 -7.33 -2.54
C TYR A 78 -17.27 -7.48 -2.98
N LYS A 79 -18.21 -6.85 -2.25
CA LYS A 79 -19.66 -7.04 -2.42
C LYS A 79 -20.43 -5.75 -2.56
N VAL A 80 -20.05 -4.75 -1.79
CA VAL A 80 -20.78 -3.50 -1.64
C VAL A 80 -19.94 -2.35 -2.17
N ARG A 81 -20.60 -1.30 -2.59
CA ARG A 81 -19.93 -0.09 -3.08
C ARG A 81 -18.89 0.41 -2.08
N PHE A 82 -17.71 0.75 -2.59
CA PHE A 82 -16.53 1.20 -1.85
C PHE A 82 -15.83 0.14 -1.00
N ASP A 83 -16.25 -1.14 -1.04
CA ASP A 83 -15.39 -2.20 -0.51
C ASP A 83 -14.03 -2.10 -1.18
N GLN A 84 -12.97 -1.97 -0.39
CA GLN A 84 -11.63 -1.70 -0.91
C GLN A 84 -10.54 -2.38 -0.10
N ALA A 85 -9.49 -2.80 -0.78
CA ALA A 85 -8.30 -3.35 -0.14
C ALA A 85 -7.05 -3.07 -0.97
N GLY A 86 -5.93 -2.85 -0.28
CA GLY A 86 -4.71 -2.47 -0.96
C GLY A 86 -3.51 -2.29 -0.05
N MET A 87 -2.57 -1.55 -0.59
CA MET A 87 -1.40 -1.05 0.11
C MET A 87 -1.62 0.40 0.54
N MET A 88 -1.14 0.76 1.74
CA MET A 88 -1.08 2.14 2.17
C MET A 88 0.34 2.50 2.60
N ILE A 89 0.78 3.70 2.21
CA ILE A 89 2.00 4.37 2.65
C ILE A 89 1.56 5.65 3.35
N ARG A 90 1.85 5.75 4.65
CA ARG A 90 1.27 6.76 5.52
C ARG A 90 2.33 7.43 6.39
N ILE A 91 2.42 8.75 6.34
CA ILE A 91 3.16 9.56 7.31
C ILE A 91 2.28 9.76 8.56
N ASP A 92 1.08 10.31 8.37
CA ASP A 92 0.12 10.62 9.42
C ASP A 92 -1.33 10.64 8.86
N HIS A 93 -2.30 11.10 9.64
CA HIS A 93 -3.71 11.14 9.26
C HIS A 93 -4.03 12.14 8.14
N GLU A 94 -3.13 13.08 7.84
CA GLU A 94 -3.29 14.09 6.77
C GLU A 94 -2.45 13.77 5.53
N ASN A 95 -1.49 12.82 5.63
CA ASN A 95 -0.51 12.56 4.59
C ASN A 95 -0.35 11.05 4.37
N TYR A 96 -1.08 10.52 3.40
CA TYR A 96 -1.00 9.12 3.00
C TYR A 96 -1.35 8.91 1.53
N VAL A 97 -0.88 7.80 1.00
CA VAL A 97 -1.30 7.27 -0.31
C VAL A 97 -1.79 5.85 -0.09
N LYS A 98 -3.01 5.55 -0.52
CA LYS A 98 -3.56 4.19 -0.55
C LYS A 98 -3.87 3.80 -1.99
N ALA A 99 -3.58 2.54 -2.36
CA ALA A 99 -3.83 2.03 -3.69
C ALA A 99 -4.17 0.54 -3.65
N GLY A 100 -5.10 0.12 -4.50
CA GLY A 100 -5.56 -1.26 -4.54
C GLY A 100 -6.75 -1.47 -5.44
N ILE A 101 -7.58 -2.44 -5.06
CA ILE A 101 -8.89 -2.70 -5.67
C ILE A 101 -9.96 -1.97 -4.85
N GLU A 102 -10.91 -1.39 -5.56
CA GLU A 102 -12.12 -0.80 -5.00
C GLU A 102 -13.32 -1.21 -5.85
N PHE A 103 -14.39 -1.66 -5.19
CA PHE A 103 -15.64 -2.05 -5.86
C PHE A 103 -16.56 -0.85 -5.96
N VAL A 104 -16.76 -0.33 -7.17
CA VAL A 104 -17.56 0.86 -7.44
C VAL A 104 -18.54 0.56 -8.57
N ASP A 105 -19.83 0.85 -8.33
CA ASP A 105 -20.92 0.71 -9.31
C ASP A 105 -20.95 -0.67 -10.00
N GLY A 106 -20.76 -1.73 -9.22
CA GLY A 106 -20.78 -3.11 -9.68
C GLY A 106 -19.54 -3.58 -10.44
N LYS A 107 -18.45 -2.80 -10.41
CA LYS A 107 -17.20 -3.10 -11.11
C LYS A 107 -16.00 -3.09 -10.18
N PHE A 108 -15.03 -3.94 -10.48
CA PHE A 108 -13.70 -3.84 -9.89
C PHE A 108 -12.95 -2.69 -10.54
N ASN A 109 -12.35 -1.86 -9.72
CA ASN A 109 -11.55 -0.73 -10.17
C ASN A 109 -10.16 -0.79 -9.53
N LEU A 110 -9.15 -0.41 -10.29
CA LEU A 110 -7.88 0.04 -9.73
C LEU A 110 -8.11 1.42 -9.13
N SER A 111 -7.86 1.57 -7.85
CA SER A 111 -8.10 2.81 -7.11
C SER A 111 -6.80 3.33 -6.51
N THR A 112 -6.62 4.63 -6.55
CA THR A 112 -5.57 5.34 -5.81
C THR A 112 -6.16 6.58 -5.15
N VAL A 113 -5.94 6.72 -3.85
CA VAL A 113 -6.25 7.94 -3.10
C VAL A 113 -4.94 8.54 -2.60
N VAL A 114 -4.68 9.77 -2.99
CA VAL A 114 -3.60 10.59 -2.45
C VAL A 114 -4.21 11.60 -1.48
N THR A 115 -3.82 11.51 -0.22
CA THR A 115 -4.27 12.47 0.79
C THR A 115 -3.13 13.37 1.19
N HIS A 116 -3.32 14.66 0.98
CA HIS A 116 -2.49 15.74 1.49
C HIS A 116 -3.41 16.82 2.04
N LYS A 117 -3.76 16.73 3.31
CA LYS A 117 -4.83 17.46 4.02
C LYS A 117 -6.23 17.13 3.49
N THR A 118 -6.40 16.96 2.21
CA THR A 118 -7.65 16.55 1.54
C THR A 118 -7.39 15.34 0.64
N SER A 119 -8.36 14.47 0.47
CA SER A 119 -8.24 13.27 -0.37
C SER A 119 -8.49 13.58 -1.85
N ASP A 120 -7.61 13.07 -2.71
CA ASP A 120 -7.69 13.11 -4.18
C ASP A 120 -7.79 11.66 -4.67
N TRP A 121 -8.91 11.33 -5.31
CA TRP A 121 -9.27 9.98 -5.69
C TRP A 121 -9.24 9.79 -7.21
N SER A 122 -8.64 8.70 -7.66
CA SER A 122 -8.65 8.25 -9.05
C SER A 122 -8.98 6.78 -9.16
N VAL A 123 -9.82 6.42 -10.13
CA VAL A 123 -10.23 5.05 -10.41
C VAL A 123 -10.17 4.74 -11.90
N ILE A 124 -9.83 3.49 -12.21
CA ILE A 124 -9.86 2.93 -13.56
C ILE A 124 -10.59 1.60 -13.47
N ALA A 125 -11.76 1.50 -14.13
CA ALA A 125 -12.51 0.27 -14.17
C ALA A 125 -11.72 -0.83 -14.90
N LEU A 126 -11.69 -2.02 -14.31
CA LEU A 126 -11.14 -3.20 -14.95
C LEU A 126 -12.16 -3.78 -15.92
N ASP A 127 -11.70 -4.24 -17.09
CA ASP A 127 -12.54 -4.84 -18.12
C ASP A 127 -13.16 -6.16 -17.68
N ARG A 128 -12.60 -6.79 -16.64
CA ARG A 128 -13.03 -8.09 -16.09
C ARG A 128 -12.81 -8.16 -14.59
N PRO A 129 -13.58 -8.96 -13.85
CA PRO A 129 -13.27 -9.31 -12.48
C PRO A 129 -11.88 -9.98 -12.39
N VAL A 130 -11.18 -9.73 -11.30
CA VAL A 130 -9.89 -10.34 -11.00
C VAL A 130 -9.99 -11.12 -9.70
N GLU A 131 -9.44 -12.34 -9.67
CA GLU A 131 -9.34 -13.12 -8.43
C GLU A 131 -8.31 -12.51 -7.48
N SER A 132 -7.26 -11.95 -8.05
CA SER A 132 -6.20 -11.27 -7.30
C SER A 132 -5.47 -10.27 -8.18
N ILE A 133 -4.84 -9.28 -7.53
CA ILE A 133 -3.99 -8.27 -8.18
C ILE A 133 -2.77 -8.00 -7.33
N TRP A 134 -1.67 -7.66 -7.98
CA TRP A 134 -0.47 -7.16 -7.34
C TRP A 134 -0.47 -5.63 -7.35
N ILE A 135 -0.15 -5.05 -6.21
CA ILE A 135 0.16 -3.61 -6.09
C ILE A 135 1.61 -3.49 -5.68
N LYS A 136 2.33 -2.64 -6.38
CA LYS A 136 3.71 -2.28 -6.09
C LYS A 136 3.84 -0.77 -5.93
N ALA A 137 4.62 -0.33 -4.96
CA ALA A 137 4.98 1.07 -4.81
C ALA A 137 6.48 1.24 -4.70
N VAL A 138 7.00 2.31 -5.29
CA VAL A 138 8.41 2.69 -5.24
C VAL A 138 8.51 4.11 -4.69
N ARG A 139 9.20 4.26 -3.56
CA ARG A 139 9.52 5.58 -3.02
C ARG A 139 10.89 6.03 -3.50
N ARG A 140 10.93 7.18 -4.16
CA ARG A 140 12.16 7.86 -4.59
C ARG A 140 12.10 9.33 -4.21
N THR A 141 13.05 9.80 -3.43
CA THR A 141 13.10 11.19 -2.97
C THR A 141 11.76 11.63 -2.34
N ASP A 142 10.99 12.46 -3.02
CA ASP A 142 9.69 13.00 -2.61
C ASP A 142 8.51 12.47 -3.47
N ALA A 143 8.69 11.32 -4.11
CA ALA A 143 7.68 10.70 -4.96
C ALA A 143 7.38 9.27 -4.54
N ILE A 144 6.11 8.89 -4.66
CA ILE A 144 5.62 7.52 -4.61
C ILE A 144 5.07 7.16 -5.99
N GLU A 145 5.74 6.26 -6.67
CA GLU A 145 5.26 5.67 -7.92
C GLU A 145 4.48 4.40 -7.58
N ILE A 146 3.25 4.27 -8.09
CA ILE A 146 2.37 3.14 -7.83
C ILE A 146 2.09 2.40 -9.12
N PHE A 147 2.18 1.08 -9.04
CA PHE A 147 1.99 0.17 -10.15
C PHE A 147 1.06 -0.97 -9.76
N TYR A 148 0.40 -1.56 -10.77
CA TYR A 148 -0.31 -2.82 -10.63
C TYR A 148 0.21 -3.87 -11.61
N SER A 149 -0.06 -5.15 -11.29
CA SER A 149 0.24 -6.28 -12.17
C SER A 149 -0.77 -7.40 -11.96
N TYR A 150 -1.04 -8.15 -13.02
CA TYR A 150 -1.88 -9.35 -12.94
C TYR A 150 -1.08 -10.62 -12.59
N ASP A 151 0.23 -10.61 -12.79
CA ASP A 151 1.08 -11.82 -12.77
C ASP A 151 2.43 -11.66 -12.02
N ASP A 152 2.65 -10.52 -11.35
CA ASP A 152 3.93 -10.15 -10.68
C ASP A 152 5.13 -10.02 -11.63
N LYS A 153 4.92 -9.93 -12.93
CA LYS A 153 5.99 -9.80 -13.94
C LYS A 153 5.93 -8.49 -14.68
N GLU A 154 4.81 -8.22 -15.33
CA GLU A 154 4.59 -6.97 -16.05
C GLU A 154 3.82 -6.00 -15.15
N TYR A 155 4.38 -4.81 -14.95
CA TYR A 155 3.84 -3.77 -14.09
C TYR A 155 3.48 -2.52 -14.86
N PHE A 156 2.28 -2.02 -14.63
CA PHE A 156 1.74 -0.82 -15.25
C PHE A 156 1.59 0.29 -14.22
N MET A 157 2.03 1.50 -14.56
CA MET A 157 1.92 2.64 -13.66
C MET A 157 0.47 3.08 -13.49
N MET A 158 0.04 3.26 -12.24
CA MET A 158 -1.27 3.81 -11.87
C MET A 158 -1.18 5.30 -11.52
N ARG A 159 -0.15 5.65 -10.76
CA ARG A 159 0.01 7.01 -10.20
C ARG A 159 1.47 7.31 -9.91
N ASN A 160 1.86 8.57 -10.09
CA ASN A 160 3.00 9.18 -9.43
C ASN A 160 2.45 10.27 -8.51
N ALA A 161 2.73 10.15 -7.21
CA ALA A 161 2.23 11.06 -6.19
C ALA A 161 3.39 11.68 -5.41
N TRP A 162 3.25 12.94 -5.05
CA TRP A 162 4.18 13.59 -4.13
C TRP A 162 3.96 13.09 -2.70
N MET A 163 5.06 12.90 -1.97
CA MET A 163 5.07 12.64 -0.53
C MET A 163 6.33 13.25 0.07
N GLU A 164 6.20 13.93 1.21
CA GLU A 164 7.33 14.59 1.88
C GLU A 164 8.53 13.66 2.02
N ALA A 165 9.70 14.13 1.53
CA ALA A 165 10.96 13.40 1.61
C ALA A 165 11.47 13.28 3.06
N ASN A 166 12.37 12.33 3.30
CA ASN A 166 13.10 12.18 4.57
C ASN A 166 12.24 12.00 5.84
N ARG A 167 10.94 11.68 5.66
CA ARG A 167 10.06 11.29 6.76
C ARG A 167 9.95 9.76 6.82
N PRO A 168 10.05 9.16 8.02
CA PRO A 168 9.63 7.76 8.17
C PRO A 168 8.15 7.61 7.83
N VAL A 169 7.80 6.47 7.26
CA VAL A 169 6.43 6.15 6.86
C VAL A 169 6.01 4.80 7.41
N LYS A 170 4.73 4.63 7.65
CA LYS A 170 4.09 3.34 7.87
C LYS A 170 3.73 2.75 6.51
N ILE A 171 4.18 1.53 6.24
CA ILE A 171 3.90 0.80 5.00
C ILE A 171 3.19 -0.49 5.34
N GLY A 172 2.09 -0.79 4.67
CA GLY A 172 1.39 -2.02 4.94
C GLY A 172 0.12 -2.22 4.14
N MET A 173 -0.69 -3.15 4.64
CA MET A 173 -1.92 -3.63 4.03
C MET A 173 -3.12 -2.98 4.73
N TYR A 174 -4.02 -2.38 3.94
CA TYR A 174 -5.25 -1.80 4.46
C TYR A 174 -6.46 -2.41 3.75
N ALA A 175 -7.60 -2.37 4.42
CA ALA A 175 -8.89 -2.61 3.80
C ALA A 175 -9.96 -1.76 4.46
N ALA A 176 -11.00 -1.39 3.70
CA ALA A 176 -12.10 -0.59 4.21
C ALA A 176 -13.44 -1.01 3.60
N CYS A 177 -14.52 -0.81 4.35
CA CYS A 177 -15.88 -1.19 3.96
C CYS A 177 -16.86 -0.05 4.34
N PRO A 178 -16.86 1.09 3.61
CA PRO A 178 -17.64 2.26 3.99
C PRO A 178 -19.14 2.04 4.04
N ASP A 179 -19.69 1.39 3.02
CA ASP A 179 -21.15 1.22 2.87
C ASP A 179 -21.65 -0.16 3.31
N GLY A 180 -20.77 -1.16 3.41
CA GLY A 180 -21.13 -2.55 3.67
C GLY A 180 -21.12 -2.96 5.15
N ASP A 181 -21.42 -4.24 5.36
CA ASP A 181 -21.39 -4.89 6.68
C ASP A 181 -20.15 -5.78 6.86
N GLY A 182 -19.10 -5.51 6.08
CA GLY A 182 -17.84 -6.24 6.09
C GLY A 182 -17.71 -7.24 4.94
N PHE A 183 -16.47 -7.59 4.64
CA PHE A 183 -16.10 -8.62 3.66
C PHE A 183 -14.76 -9.23 4.06
N ASN A 184 -14.36 -10.35 3.43
CA ASN A 184 -13.07 -10.96 3.70
C ASN A 184 -12.04 -10.55 2.65
N VAL A 185 -10.82 -10.28 3.11
CA VAL A 185 -9.68 -9.99 2.26
C VAL A 185 -8.47 -10.82 2.69
N THR A 186 -7.67 -11.23 1.71
CA THR A 186 -6.40 -11.92 1.91
C THR A 186 -5.30 -11.15 1.21
N PHE A 187 -4.22 -10.91 1.93
CA PHE A 187 -2.96 -10.37 1.43
C PHE A 187 -1.89 -11.45 1.48
N SER A 188 -1.06 -11.54 0.45
CA SER A 188 0.09 -12.44 0.41
C SER A 188 1.31 -11.77 -0.22
N ASP A 189 2.47 -12.39 -0.03
CA ASP A 189 3.72 -11.95 -0.66
C ASP A 189 4.09 -10.48 -0.36
N PHE A 190 3.64 -9.95 0.80
CA PHE A 190 4.01 -8.60 1.20
C PHE A 190 5.51 -8.52 1.43
N LYS A 191 6.14 -7.59 0.75
CA LYS A 191 7.59 -7.39 0.82
C LYS A 191 7.96 -5.92 0.75
N VAL A 192 8.92 -5.52 1.56
CA VAL A 192 9.59 -4.22 1.46
C VAL A 192 11.08 -4.44 1.26
N SER A 193 11.67 -3.76 0.29
CA SER A 193 13.09 -3.81 -0.02
C SER A 193 13.66 -2.40 -0.06
N HIS A 194 14.73 -2.16 0.68
CA HIS A 194 15.45 -0.89 0.61
C HIS A 194 16.09 -0.70 -0.77
N LEU A 195 16.05 0.52 -1.26
CA LEU A 195 16.74 0.94 -2.47
C LEU A 195 17.90 1.88 -2.12
N PRO A 196 18.96 1.90 -2.93
CA PRO A 196 19.99 2.91 -2.79
C PRO A 196 19.42 4.32 -2.94
N ASP A 197 19.88 5.25 -2.12
CA ASP A 197 19.49 6.65 -2.21
C ASP A 197 19.82 7.21 -3.60
N LYS A 198 18.79 7.66 -4.32
CA LYS A 198 18.89 8.09 -5.72
C LYS A 198 19.76 9.33 -5.84
N VAL A 199 19.53 10.34 -5.00
CA VAL A 199 20.25 11.61 -5.07
C VAL A 199 21.72 11.39 -4.78
N ARG A 200 22.06 10.61 -3.75
CA ARG A 200 23.43 10.27 -3.41
C ARG A 200 24.10 9.46 -4.51
N THR A 201 23.39 8.49 -5.10
CA THR A 201 23.91 7.65 -6.18
C THR A 201 24.18 8.48 -7.44
N GLU A 202 23.28 9.36 -7.83
CA GLU A 202 23.46 10.27 -8.96
C GLU A 202 24.63 11.24 -8.72
N TRP A 203 24.75 11.79 -7.50
CA TRP A 203 25.86 12.66 -7.14
C TRP A 203 27.21 11.94 -7.24
N LEU A 204 27.32 10.72 -6.72
CA LEU A 204 28.54 9.90 -6.81
C LEU A 204 28.90 9.59 -8.26
N ASN A 205 27.92 9.24 -9.10
CA ASN A 205 28.18 8.95 -10.52
C ASN A 205 28.64 10.18 -11.32
N ASN A 206 28.12 11.36 -10.98
CA ASN A 206 28.47 12.62 -11.65
C ASN A 206 29.80 13.23 -11.16
N ASN A 207 30.32 12.80 -10.03
CA ASN A 207 31.55 13.32 -9.42
C ASN A 207 32.62 12.23 -9.21
N ALA A 208 32.49 11.06 -9.83
CA ALA A 208 33.47 10.00 -9.84
C ALA A 208 34.53 10.25 -10.94
N GLU A 209 35.39 11.27 -10.76
CA GLU A 209 36.63 11.44 -11.49
C GLU A 209 37.86 11.13 -10.64
#